data_4d705447a479418a27ca331e403a5188
#
_entry.id   4d705447a479418a27ca331e403a5188
#
_cell.length_a   1.000
_cell.length_b   1.000
_cell.length_c   1.000
_cell.angle_alpha   90.00
_cell.angle_beta   90.00
_cell.angle_gamma   90.00
#
_symmetry.space_group_name_H-M   'P 1'
#
loop_
_entity.id
_entity.type
_entity.pdbx_description
1 polymer ?
#
loop_
_entity_poly.entity_id
_entity_poly.type
_entity_poly.pdbx_seq_one_letter_code
_entity_poly.pdbx_strand_id
1 'polypeptide(L)'
;MEKKAGYRMKEIRVGGGGSQSDQICQITADMFGIPVVRTQTHEVAGIGTAMTTFVGMGEFEDYRQAADAMVHESCVFEPDRQQHEIYEKLYENVFKKIYGRLEDLYDELGKIFEQM
;
A
#
# COMPACT_ATOMS: atom_id res chain seq x y z
N MET A 1 3.89 -10.72 3.02
CA MET A 1 4.34 -9.62 3.88
C MET A 1 4.25 -9.98 5.36
N GLU A 2 3.09 -10.36 5.90
CA GLU A 2 2.89 -10.70 7.31
C GLU A 2 3.83 -11.79 7.83
N LYS A 3 4.06 -12.87 7.07
CA LYS A 3 5.01 -13.94 7.44
C LYS A 3 6.44 -13.47 7.63
N LYS A 4 6.86 -12.39 6.93
CA LYS A 4 8.21 -11.82 7.08
C LYS A 4 8.27 -10.76 8.17
N ALA A 5 7.16 -10.06 8.43
CA ALA A 5 7.09 -9.01 9.43
C ALA A 5 6.84 -9.53 10.86
N GLY A 6 6.33 -10.76 11.01
CA GLY A 6 6.06 -11.38 12.31
C GLY A 6 4.84 -10.83 13.05
N TYR A 7 4.03 -9.98 12.41
CA TYR A 7 2.77 -9.45 12.97
C TYR A 7 1.68 -9.37 11.92
N ARG A 8 0.42 -9.42 12.37
CA ARG A 8 -0.76 -9.32 11.52
C ARG A 8 -1.11 -7.86 11.26
N MET A 9 -1.26 -7.49 9.99
CA MET A 9 -1.75 -6.17 9.60
C MET A 9 -3.24 -6.03 9.92
N LYS A 10 -3.63 -4.88 10.47
CA LYS A 10 -5.02 -4.59 10.83
C LYS A 10 -5.71 -3.68 9.84
N GLU A 11 -4.96 -2.80 9.20
CA GLU A 11 -5.43 -1.84 8.22
C GLU A 11 -4.31 -1.45 7.24
N ILE A 12 -4.68 -0.91 6.08
CA ILE A 12 -3.77 -0.30 5.11
C ILE A 12 -4.09 1.19 5.07
N ARG A 13 -3.10 2.05 5.32
CA ARG A 13 -3.23 3.50 5.13
C ARG A 13 -2.73 3.88 3.76
N VAL A 14 -3.54 4.62 3.00
CA VAL A 14 -3.23 5.04 1.63
C VAL A 14 -3.12 6.56 1.52
N GLY A 15 -2.16 6.99 0.71
CA GLY A 15 -1.93 8.40 0.39
C GLY A 15 -1.37 8.53 -1.02
N GLY A 16 -1.17 9.77 -1.47
CA GLY A 16 -0.73 10.08 -2.83
C GLY A 16 -1.89 10.11 -3.85
N GLY A 17 -1.56 10.36 -5.12
CA GLY A 17 -2.55 10.58 -6.17
C GLY A 17 -3.56 9.44 -6.36
N GLY A 18 -3.11 8.20 -6.28
CA GLY A 18 -3.97 7.02 -6.43
C GLY A 18 -5.04 6.89 -5.33
N SER A 19 -4.79 7.41 -4.13
CA SER A 19 -5.75 7.36 -3.03
C SER A 19 -6.99 8.24 -3.23
N GLN A 20 -6.99 9.12 -4.23
CA GLN A 20 -8.14 9.94 -4.58
C GLN A 20 -9.28 9.13 -5.23
N SER A 21 -8.98 7.98 -5.82
CA SER A 21 -9.98 7.10 -6.42
C SER A 21 -10.57 6.17 -5.36
N ASP A 22 -11.88 6.30 -5.14
CA ASP A 22 -12.63 5.39 -4.26
C ASP A 22 -12.57 3.95 -4.76
N GLN A 23 -12.61 3.76 -6.08
CA GLN A 23 -12.51 2.43 -6.70
C GLN A 23 -11.16 1.77 -6.42
N ILE A 24 -10.04 2.51 -6.53
CA ILE A 24 -8.71 1.97 -6.22
C ILE A 24 -8.62 1.60 -4.74
N CYS A 25 -9.14 2.43 -3.84
CA CYS A 25 -9.16 2.14 -2.41
C CYS A 25 -10.00 0.90 -2.09
N GLN A 26 -11.19 0.77 -2.70
CA GLN A 26 -12.06 -0.40 -2.51
C GLN A 26 -11.41 -1.68 -3.06
N ILE A 27 -10.88 -1.65 -4.29
CA ILE A 27 -10.16 -2.80 -4.87
C ILE A 27 -8.99 -3.21 -3.97
N THR A 28 -8.27 -2.25 -3.41
CA THR A 28 -7.16 -2.54 -2.49
C THR A 28 -7.66 -3.24 -1.23
N ALA A 29 -8.76 -2.78 -0.63
CA ALA A 29 -9.37 -3.44 0.53
C ALA A 29 -9.80 -4.87 0.20
N ASP A 30 -10.45 -5.07 -0.94
CA ASP A 30 -10.92 -6.37 -1.40
C ASP A 30 -9.76 -7.34 -1.68
N MET A 31 -8.69 -6.86 -2.33
CA MET A 31 -7.51 -7.68 -2.61
C MET A 31 -6.81 -8.17 -1.34
N PHE A 32 -6.64 -7.30 -0.36
CA PHE A 32 -5.91 -7.64 0.86
C PHE A 32 -6.81 -8.20 1.98
N GLY A 33 -8.13 -8.09 1.85
CA GLY A 33 -9.10 -8.58 2.84
C GLY A 33 -9.03 -7.85 4.20
N ILE A 34 -8.50 -6.63 4.21
CA ILE A 34 -8.39 -5.77 5.40
C ILE A 34 -8.82 -4.34 5.05
N PRO A 35 -9.30 -3.55 6.03
CA PRO A 35 -9.75 -2.19 5.78
C PRO A 35 -8.65 -1.30 5.19
N VAL A 36 -9.04 -0.45 4.24
CA VAL A 36 -8.19 0.62 3.70
C VAL A 36 -8.66 1.96 4.23
N VAL A 37 -7.76 2.69 4.86
CA VAL A 37 -8.01 4.00 5.45
C VAL A 37 -7.36 5.08 4.59
N ARG A 38 -8.16 6.03 4.11
CA ARG A 38 -7.69 7.21 3.41
C ARG A 38 -7.60 8.40 4.36
N THR A 39 -6.51 9.15 4.28
CA THR A 39 -6.31 10.37 5.06
C THR A 39 -7.00 11.57 4.43
N GLN A 40 -7.15 12.67 5.18
CA GLN A 40 -7.83 13.90 4.74
C GLN A 40 -7.20 14.56 3.50
N THR A 41 -5.94 14.25 3.20
CA THR A 41 -5.25 14.76 2.00
C THR A 41 -4.43 13.67 1.34
N HIS A 42 -4.28 13.78 0.02
CA HIS A 42 -3.37 12.95 -0.77
C HIS A 42 -1.93 13.48 -0.76
N GLU A 43 -1.70 14.73 -0.32
CA GLU A 43 -0.40 15.40 -0.27
C GLU A 43 0.46 14.92 0.92
N VAL A 44 0.73 13.62 0.98
CA VAL A 44 1.46 13.01 2.10
C VAL A 44 2.88 13.51 2.26
N ALA A 45 3.55 13.87 1.15
CA ALA A 45 4.88 14.46 1.19
C ALA A 45 4.86 15.86 1.83
N GLY A 46 3.84 16.66 1.50
CA GLY A 46 3.63 17.99 2.09
C GLY A 46 3.39 17.91 3.59
N ILE A 47 2.51 17.03 4.04
CA ILE A 47 2.29 16.79 5.49
C ILE A 47 3.57 16.31 6.17
N GLY A 48 4.30 15.35 5.59
CA GLY A 48 5.55 14.87 6.16
C GLY A 48 6.60 15.96 6.34
N THR A 49 6.72 16.85 5.35
CA THR A 49 7.61 18.01 5.43
C THR A 49 7.18 18.97 6.54
N ALA A 50 5.88 19.28 6.63
CA ALA A 50 5.34 20.13 7.68
C ALA A 50 5.57 19.53 9.07
N MET A 51 5.32 18.22 9.25
CA MET A 51 5.59 17.52 10.52
C MET A 51 7.06 17.64 10.92
N THR A 52 7.98 17.41 9.98
CA THR A 52 9.43 17.53 10.22
C THR A 52 9.80 18.94 10.67
N THR A 53 9.22 19.97 10.02
CA THR A 53 9.45 21.36 10.39
C THR A 53 8.94 21.65 11.80
N PHE A 54 7.72 21.26 12.13
CA PHE A 54 7.12 21.54 13.44
C PHE A 54 7.83 20.81 14.59
N VAL A 55 8.26 19.57 14.36
CA VAL A 55 9.09 18.85 15.35
C VAL A 55 10.45 19.51 15.50
N GLY A 56 11.08 19.94 14.40
CA GLY A 56 12.35 20.67 14.44
C GLY A 56 12.26 22.03 15.14
N MET A 57 11.11 22.70 15.09
CA MET A 57 10.84 23.96 15.78
C MET A 57 10.42 23.78 17.25
N GLY A 58 10.16 22.54 17.69
CA GLY A 58 9.73 22.24 19.05
C GLY A 58 8.23 22.45 19.32
N GLU A 59 7.39 22.61 18.26
CA GLU A 59 5.94 22.65 18.40
C GLU A 59 5.35 21.31 18.81
N PHE A 60 5.97 20.21 18.38
CA PHE A 60 5.68 18.85 18.79
C PHE A 60 6.93 18.20 19.37
N GLU A 61 6.76 17.37 20.40
CA GLU A 61 7.85 16.69 21.07
C GLU A 61 8.49 15.62 20.17
N ASP A 62 7.66 14.94 19.37
CA ASP A 62 8.08 13.88 18.45
C ASP A 62 7.14 13.76 17.25
N TYR A 63 7.52 12.89 16.30
CA TYR A 63 6.73 12.65 15.09
C TYR A 63 5.38 11.97 15.37
N ARG A 64 5.23 11.24 16.47
CA ARG A 64 3.96 10.61 16.86
C ARG A 64 2.96 11.68 17.25
N GLN A 65 3.35 12.63 18.10
CA GLN A 65 2.51 13.75 18.48
C GLN A 65 2.11 14.61 17.28
N ALA A 66 3.06 14.86 16.37
CA ALA A 66 2.79 15.57 15.12
C ALA A 66 1.79 14.80 14.24
N ALA A 67 1.94 13.49 14.09
CA ALA A 67 1.02 12.68 13.32
C ALA A 67 -0.39 12.67 13.91
N ASP A 68 -0.52 12.49 15.22
CA ASP A 68 -1.81 12.49 15.92
C ASP A 68 -2.54 13.83 15.77
N ALA A 69 -1.80 14.95 15.71
CA ALA A 69 -2.36 16.27 15.54
C ALA A 69 -2.68 16.65 14.08
N MET A 70 -1.91 16.16 13.12
CA MET A 70 -1.93 16.63 11.73
C MET A 70 -2.51 15.65 10.73
N VAL A 71 -2.61 14.35 11.07
CA VAL A 71 -3.11 13.30 10.16
C VAL A 71 -4.45 12.79 10.65
N HIS A 72 -5.48 12.98 9.84
CA HIS A 72 -6.85 12.55 10.16
C HIS A 72 -7.39 11.59 9.11
N GLU A 73 -8.19 10.64 9.55
CA GLU A 73 -8.89 9.73 8.66
C GLU A 73 -10.04 10.45 7.96
N SER A 74 -10.19 10.28 6.65
CA SER A 74 -11.30 10.86 5.90
C SER A 74 -12.32 9.83 5.46
N CYS A 75 -11.88 8.62 5.11
CA CYS A 75 -12.74 7.56 4.65
C CYS A 75 -12.11 6.20 4.92
N VAL A 76 -12.95 5.23 5.30
CA VAL A 76 -12.58 3.83 5.48
C VAL A 76 -13.31 2.99 4.46
N PHE A 77 -12.59 2.13 3.75
CA PHE A 77 -13.11 1.17 2.77
C PHE A 77 -13.00 -0.23 3.37
N GLU A 78 -14.16 -0.80 3.70
CA GLU A 78 -14.23 -2.16 4.23
C GLU A 78 -14.12 -3.17 3.08
N PRO A 79 -13.40 -4.29 3.26
CA PRO A 79 -13.28 -5.31 2.25
C PRO A 79 -14.60 -6.03 1.99
N ASP A 80 -14.96 -6.22 0.72
CA ASP A 80 -16.02 -7.13 0.33
C ASP A 80 -15.50 -8.58 0.35
N ARG A 81 -16.12 -9.42 1.16
CA ARG A 81 -15.68 -10.81 1.36
C ARG A 81 -15.75 -11.64 0.08
N GLN A 82 -16.77 -11.44 -0.75
CA GLN A 82 -16.91 -12.22 -1.98
C GLN A 82 -15.83 -11.82 -3.00
N GLN A 83 -15.55 -10.53 -3.11
CA GLN A 83 -14.47 -10.02 -3.96
C GLN A 83 -13.10 -10.51 -3.45
N HIS A 84 -12.88 -10.47 -2.14
CA HIS A 84 -11.64 -10.97 -1.54
C HIS A 84 -11.39 -12.44 -1.89
N GLU A 85 -12.40 -13.31 -1.80
CA GLU A 85 -12.27 -14.72 -2.18
C GLU A 85 -11.88 -14.91 -3.66
N ILE A 86 -12.34 -14.03 -4.54
CA ILE A 86 -11.95 -14.04 -5.97
C ILE A 86 -10.48 -13.64 -6.13
N TYR A 87 -10.06 -12.56 -5.45
CA TYR A 87 -8.65 -12.10 -5.49
C TYR A 87 -7.69 -13.13 -4.90
N GLU A 88 -8.05 -13.81 -3.82
CA GLU A 88 -7.26 -14.91 -3.26
C GLU A 88 -7.06 -16.05 -4.28
N LYS A 89 -8.13 -16.45 -4.99
CA LYS A 89 -8.03 -17.47 -6.05
C LYS A 89 -7.14 -16.99 -7.21
N LEU A 90 -7.27 -15.73 -7.63
CA LEU A 90 -6.43 -15.15 -8.67
C LEU A 90 -4.95 -15.13 -8.24
N TYR A 91 -4.67 -14.75 -7.00
CA TYR A 91 -3.32 -14.74 -6.46
C TYR A 91 -2.71 -16.15 -6.42
N GLU A 92 -3.37 -17.11 -5.77
CA GLU A 92 -2.84 -18.45 -5.56
C GLU A 92 -2.76 -19.28 -6.86
N ASN A 93 -3.75 -19.16 -7.74
CA ASN A 93 -3.83 -20.00 -8.94
C ASN A 93 -3.12 -19.41 -10.15
N VAL A 94 -2.96 -18.11 -10.21
CA VAL A 94 -2.41 -17.41 -11.38
C VAL A 94 -1.18 -16.59 -11.01
N PHE A 95 -1.36 -15.50 -10.26
CA PHE A 95 -0.32 -14.48 -10.06
C PHE A 95 0.97 -15.05 -9.47
N LYS A 96 0.85 -15.85 -8.42
CA LYS A 96 1.97 -16.49 -7.72
C LYS A 96 2.82 -17.39 -8.62
N LYS A 97 2.24 -17.88 -9.71
CA LYS A 97 2.88 -18.83 -10.64
C LYS A 97 3.47 -18.14 -11.88
N ILE A 98 3.09 -16.90 -12.16
CA ILE A 98 3.50 -16.20 -13.39
C ILE A 98 5.01 -16.10 -13.49
N TYR A 99 5.67 -15.60 -12.45
CA TYR A 99 7.11 -15.37 -12.47
C TYR A 99 7.89 -16.65 -12.76
N GLY A 100 7.62 -17.71 -12.02
CA GLY A 100 8.31 -19.00 -12.23
C GLY A 100 8.07 -19.63 -13.61
N ARG A 101 6.96 -19.27 -14.30
CA ARG A 101 6.73 -19.72 -15.68
C ARG A 101 7.39 -18.83 -16.73
N LEU A 102 7.73 -17.60 -16.39
CA LEU A 102 8.40 -16.65 -17.28
C LEU A 102 9.92 -16.59 -17.06
N GLU A 103 10.43 -17.24 -16.03
CA GLU A 103 11.84 -17.18 -15.62
C GLU A 103 12.79 -17.56 -16.77
N ASP A 104 12.52 -18.69 -17.42
CA ASP A 104 13.34 -19.14 -18.58
C ASP A 104 13.31 -18.12 -19.73
N LEU A 105 12.18 -17.44 -19.95
CA LEU A 105 12.06 -16.41 -20.98
C LEU A 105 12.84 -15.14 -20.65
N TYR A 106 12.88 -14.77 -19.36
CA TYR A 106 13.71 -13.65 -18.90
C TYR A 106 15.20 -13.96 -19.03
N ASP A 107 15.61 -15.20 -18.75
CA ASP A 107 16.99 -15.65 -18.94
C ASP A 107 17.42 -15.59 -20.43
N GLU A 108 16.56 -16.05 -21.34
CA GLU A 108 16.80 -15.94 -22.78
C GLU A 108 16.88 -14.48 -23.25
N LEU A 109 16.01 -13.63 -22.73
CA LEU A 109 16.04 -12.19 -23.01
C LEU A 109 17.37 -11.56 -22.54
N GLY A 110 17.82 -11.92 -21.33
CA GLY A 110 19.11 -11.48 -20.79
C GLY A 110 20.28 -11.84 -21.69
N LYS A 111 20.34 -13.09 -22.16
CA LYS A 111 21.40 -13.56 -23.09
C LYS A 111 21.41 -12.79 -24.41
N ILE A 112 20.27 -12.39 -24.93
CA ILE A 112 20.19 -11.57 -26.16
C ILE A 112 20.79 -10.18 -25.92
N PHE A 113 20.47 -9.55 -24.78
CA PHE A 113 21.02 -8.23 -24.47
C PHE A 113 22.52 -8.23 -24.16
N GLU A 114 23.05 -9.31 -23.59
CA GLU A 114 24.50 -9.46 -23.37
C GLU A 114 25.29 -9.56 -24.67
N GLN A 115 24.67 -9.94 -25.79
CA GLN A 115 25.30 -10.04 -27.11
C GLN A 115 25.25 -8.73 -27.90
N MET A 116 24.53 -7.73 -27.42
CA MET A 116 24.41 -6.41 -28.04
C MET A 116 25.47 -5.45 -27.50
#